data_d37013dbeaaf1a245558681934257840
#
_entry.id   d37013dbeaaf1a245558681934257840
#
_cell.length_a   1.000
_cell.length_b   1.000
_cell.length_c   1.000
_cell.angle_alpha   90.00
_cell.angle_beta   90.00
_cell.angle_gamma   90.00
#
_symmetry.space_group_name_H-M   'P 1'
#
loop_
_entity.id
_entity.type
_entity.pdbx_description
1 polymer ?
#
loop_
_entity_poly.entity_id
_entity_poly.type
_entity_poly.pdbx_seq_one_letter_code
_entity_poly.pdbx_strand_id
1 'polypeptide(L)'
;TKQASDAPVAVIISASDAKSVADKIEAEGYVSTVISNTLLTASVPAAYLTQLAADENVLYINPTRVLKPTMDNTRKVTGVDSVHQGKDLETPFKGAGVLVAVIDQGFEYKHIAFNDADGKTRIKQLWNRTNYYTNPNATVPTENIPSGGDGMAANGHATHVTNTAAGSDVGNGLYGNAPLADLYLIPSSFMDGELIEDVKKIKEFAKSKNMPYVINMSFGSQL
;
A
#
# COMPACT_ATOMS: atom_id res chain seq x y z
N THR A 1 -26.11 -31.00 19.80
CA THR A 1 -24.67 -30.94 19.70
C THR A 1 -24.30 -30.75 18.22
N LYS A 2 -23.91 -29.53 17.80
CA LYS A 2 -23.32 -29.30 16.48
C LYS A 2 -22.02 -30.09 16.42
N GLN A 3 -21.91 -31.07 15.52
CA GLN A 3 -20.67 -31.73 15.16
C GLN A 3 -19.68 -30.66 14.77
N ALA A 4 -18.50 -30.63 15.41
CA ALA A 4 -17.40 -29.78 14.99
C ALA A 4 -17.09 -30.15 13.54
N SER A 5 -17.04 -29.17 12.64
CA SER A 5 -16.75 -29.42 11.23
C SER A 5 -15.32 -29.94 11.14
N ASP A 6 -15.09 -31.01 10.38
CA ASP A 6 -13.75 -31.54 10.07
C ASP A 6 -12.93 -30.59 9.16
N ALA A 7 -13.50 -29.44 8.81
CA ALA A 7 -12.83 -28.45 8.01
C ALA A 7 -11.58 -27.91 8.75
N PRO A 8 -10.42 -27.87 8.11
CA PRO A 8 -9.21 -27.38 8.72
C PRO A 8 -9.32 -25.88 9.05
N VAL A 9 -8.87 -25.50 10.24
CA VAL A 9 -8.77 -24.13 10.70
C VAL A 9 -7.30 -23.71 10.62
N ALA A 10 -7.04 -22.61 9.93
CA ALA A 10 -5.72 -22.03 9.89
C ALA A 10 -5.46 -21.22 11.17
N VAL A 11 -4.33 -21.43 11.80
CA VAL A 11 -3.94 -20.80 13.08
C VAL A 11 -2.51 -20.29 13.04
N ILE A 12 -2.27 -19.25 13.85
CA ILE A 12 -0.94 -18.77 14.22
C ILE A 12 -0.70 -19.19 15.66
N ILE A 13 0.43 -19.83 15.92
CA ILE A 13 0.78 -20.39 17.23
C ILE A 13 2.05 -19.73 17.72
N SER A 14 1.98 -19.13 18.91
CA SER A 14 3.16 -18.75 19.67
C SER A 14 3.56 -19.91 20.60
N ALA A 15 4.82 -20.27 20.61
CA ALA A 15 5.35 -21.40 21.35
C ALA A 15 6.68 -21.06 22.02
N SER A 16 7.05 -21.80 23.08
CA SER A 16 8.39 -21.73 23.64
C SER A 16 9.43 -22.44 22.76
N ASP A 17 8.98 -23.47 22.01
CA ASP A 17 9.73 -24.20 21.00
C ASP A 17 8.82 -24.52 19.82
N ALA A 18 8.83 -23.64 18.80
CA ALA A 18 7.96 -23.77 17.63
C ALA A 18 8.28 -25.03 16.80
N LYS A 19 9.54 -25.47 16.78
CA LYS A 19 9.91 -26.68 16.04
C LYS A 19 9.33 -27.93 16.69
N SER A 20 9.41 -28.06 18.02
CA SER A 20 8.83 -29.18 18.75
C SER A 20 7.30 -29.27 18.52
N VAL A 21 6.61 -28.12 18.54
CA VAL A 21 5.16 -28.08 18.28
C VAL A 21 4.85 -28.46 16.84
N ALA A 22 5.63 -27.98 15.87
CA ALA A 22 5.47 -28.32 14.46
C ALA A 22 5.61 -29.82 14.21
N ASP A 23 6.64 -30.44 14.79
CA ASP A 23 6.90 -31.90 14.66
C ASP A 23 5.71 -32.74 15.19
N LYS A 24 5.08 -32.32 16.28
CA LYS A 24 3.89 -32.98 16.83
C LYS A 24 2.68 -32.83 15.89
N ILE A 25 2.48 -31.63 15.30
CA ILE A 25 1.40 -31.37 14.34
C ILE A 25 1.58 -32.22 13.08
N GLU A 26 2.80 -32.33 12.58
CA GLU A 26 3.14 -33.10 11.38
C GLU A 26 3.04 -34.62 11.64
N ALA A 27 3.38 -35.09 12.84
CA ALA A 27 3.21 -36.47 13.22
C ALA A 27 1.73 -36.94 13.22
N GLU A 28 0.80 -36.02 13.46
CA GLU A 28 -0.66 -36.26 13.32
C GLU A 28 -1.17 -36.11 11.88
N GLY A 29 -0.27 -35.84 10.93
CA GLY A 29 -0.59 -35.72 9.51
C GLY A 29 -1.12 -34.32 9.10
N TYR A 30 -0.99 -33.33 9.94
CA TYR A 30 -1.42 -31.95 9.63
C TYR A 30 -0.26 -31.10 9.08
N VAL A 31 -0.59 -29.99 8.45
CA VAL A 31 0.39 -29.09 7.85
C VAL A 31 0.79 -28.00 8.85
N SER A 32 2.09 -27.80 9.02
CA SER A 32 2.65 -26.69 9.77
C SER A 32 3.79 -26.00 9.02
N THR A 33 4.12 -24.77 9.43
CA THR A 33 5.26 -24.01 8.93
C THR A 33 5.88 -23.21 10.07
N VAL A 34 7.12 -23.52 10.40
CA VAL A 34 7.89 -22.77 11.39
C VAL A 34 8.34 -21.44 10.79
N ILE A 35 7.99 -20.34 11.42
CA ILE A 35 8.37 -18.97 11.02
C ILE A 35 9.61 -18.49 11.79
N SER A 36 9.65 -18.80 13.09
CA SER A 36 10.80 -18.51 13.97
C SER A 36 10.85 -19.53 15.10
N ASN A 37 11.83 -19.43 16.00
CA ASN A 37 11.94 -20.32 17.15
C ASN A 37 10.71 -20.30 18.06
N THR A 38 9.91 -19.23 18.02
CA THR A 38 8.75 -19.01 18.89
C THR A 38 7.44 -18.83 18.15
N LEU A 39 7.42 -18.94 16.81
CA LEU A 39 6.24 -18.69 16.00
C LEU A 39 6.12 -19.74 14.89
N LEU A 40 4.93 -20.30 14.73
CA LEU A 40 4.57 -21.16 13.61
C LEU A 40 3.13 -20.89 13.15
N THR A 41 2.82 -21.31 11.94
CA THR A 41 1.46 -21.41 11.43
C THR A 41 1.09 -22.86 11.22
N ALA A 42 -0.19 -23.20 11.35
CA ALA A 42 -0.67 -24.54 11.09
C ALA A 42 -2.09 -24.53 10.52
N SER A 43 -2.44 -25.61 9.84
CA SER A 43 -3.80 -25.89 9.37
C SER A 43 -4.27 -27.22 9.98
N VAL A 44 -5.15 -27.15 10.95
CA VAL A 44 -5.55 -28.29 11.78
C VAL A 44 -7.07 -28.35 11.96
N PRO A 45 -7.68 -29.53 12.16
CA PRO A 45 -9.09 -29.62 12.51
C PRO A 45 -9.41 -28.90 13.83
N ALA A 46 -10.60 -28.30 13.94
CA ALA A 46 -11.04 -27.61 15.15
C ALA A 46 -10.98 -28.52 16.40
N ALA A 47 -11.24 -29.82 16.25
CA ALA A 47 -11.14 -30.79 17.33
C ALA A 47 -9.72 -30.93 17.90
N TYR A 48 -8.69 -30.78 17.04
CA TYR A 48 -7.29 -30.88 17.44
C TYR A 48 -6.80 -29.66 18.23
N LEU A 49 -7.48 -28.50 18.13
CA LEU A 49 -7.09 -27.28 18.83
C LEU A 49 -7.06 -27.47 20.37
N THR A 50 -7.94 -28.30 20.91
CA THR A 50 -7.98 -28.56 22.35
C THR A 50 -6.73 -29.34 22.81
N GLN A 51 -6.30 -30.32 22.02
CA GLN A 51 -5.07 -31.08 22.29
C GLN A 51 -3.84 -30.17 22.13
N LEU A 52 -3.81 -29.36 21.10
CA LEU A 52 -2.73 -28.41 20.83
C LEU A 52 -2.62 -27.35 21.94
N ALA A 53 -3.75 -26.86 22.46
CA ALA A 53 -3.76 -25.91 23.57
C ALA A 53 -3.31 -26.49 24.91
N ALA A 54 -3.28 -27.82 25.04
CA ALA A 54 -2.81 -28.52 26.23
C ALA A 54 -1.27 -28.82 26.16
N ASP A 55 -0.62 -28.54 25.05
CA ASP A 55 0.81 -28.74 24.90
C ASP A 55 1.59 -27.68 25.70
N GLU A 56 2.53 -28.12 26.55
CA GLU A 56 3.34 -27.25 27.42
C GLU A 56 4.18 -26.21 26.66
N ASN A 57 4.52 -26.49 25.42
CA ASN A 57 5.25 -25.56 24.55
C ASN A 57 4.36 -24.54 23.85
N VAL A 58 3.04 -24.70 23.87
CA VAL A 58 2.10 -23.76 23.25
C VAL A 58 1.74 -22.67 24.24
N LEU A 59 2.08 -21.42 23.90
CA LEU A 59 1.79 -20.25 24.72
C LEU A 59 0.48 -19.60 24.32
N TYR A 60 0.19 -19.55 23.00
CA TYR A 60 -0.99 -18.90 22.48
C TYR A 60 -1.38 -19.40 21.09
N ILE A 61 -2.68 -19.58 20.84
CA ILE A 61 -3.22 -19.96 19.52
C ILE A 61 -4.18 -18.87 19.06
N ASN A 62 -3.91 -18.30 17.89
CA ASN A 62 -4.77 -17.32 17.21
C ASN A 62 -5.36 -17.94 15.95
N PRO A 63 -6.67 -17.86 15.71
CA PRO A 63 -7.19 -18.14 14.37
C PRO A 63 -6.67 -17.09 13.38
N THR A 64 -6.29 -17.54 12.19
CA THR A 64 -5.98 -16.61 11.10
C THR A 64 -7.25 -15.88 10.66
N ARG A 65 -7.10 -14.63 10.26
CA ARG A 65 -8.19 -13.81 9.73
C ARG A 65 -7.96 -13.56 8.25
N VAL A 66 -9.02 -13.55 7.48
CA VAL A 66 -8.96 -13.05 6.12
C VAL A 66 -8.70 -11.55 6.20
N LEU A 67 -7.51 -11.14 5.79
CA LEU A 67 -7.17 -9.74 5.67
C LEU A 67 -7.88 -9.20 4.43
N LYS A 68 -8.67 -8.16 4.61
CA LYS A 68 -9.30 -7.42 3.51
C LYS A 68 -8.48 -6.17 3.25
N PRO A 69 -8.38 -5.71 1.99
CA PRO A 69 -7.85 -4.39 1.70
C PRO A 69 -8.62 -3.35 2.52
N THR A 70 -7.91 -2.54 3.31
CA THR A 70 -8.56 -1.61 4.26
C THR A 70 -8.99 -0.29 3.60
N MET A 71 -8.65 -0.07 2.32
CA MET A 71 -8.92 1.18 1.61
C MET A 71 -10.31 1.25 0.97
N ASP A 72 -11.02 0.14 0.83
CA ASP A 72 -12.35 0.06 0.21
C ASP A 72 -13.43 0.86 0.97
N ASN A 73 -13.28 1.05 2.27
CA ASN A 73 -14.22 1.80 3.11
C ASN A 73 -13.69 3.17 3.58
N THR A 74 -12.39 3.46 3.41
CA THR A 74 -11.77 4.68 3.97
C THR A 74 -12.44 5.95 3.45
N ARG A 75 -12.68 6.05 2.14
CA ARG A 75 -13.35 7.23 1.54
C ARG A 75 -14.76 7.47 2.10
N LYS A 76 -15.51 6.39 2.38
CA LYS A 76 -16.85 6.48 3.00
C LYS A 76 -16.75 7.01 4.43
N VAL A 77 -15.87 6.42 5.23
CA VAL A 77 -15.71 6.76 6.65
C VAL A 77 -15.17 8.18 6.83
N THR A 78 -14.28 8.63 5.95
CA THR A 78 -13.71 9.99 5.99
C THR A 78 -14.57 11.04 5.29
N GLY A 79 -15.67 10.64 4.65
CA GLY A 79 -16.56 11.55 3.92
C GLY A 79 -16.08 11.95 2.53
N VAL A 80 -14.95 11.41 2.06
CA VAL A 80 -14.38 11.74 0.73
C VAL A 80 -15.34 11.38 -0.39
N ASP A 81 -16.08 10.27 -0.30
CA ASP A 81 -17.09 9.91 -1.30
C ASP A 81 -18.20 10.96 -1.42
N SER A 82 -18.57 11.62 -0.31
CA SER A 82 -19.54 12.74 -0.33
C SER A 82 -18.97 13.96 -1.04
N VAL A 83 -17.69 14.27 -0.84
CA VAL A 83 -16.98 15.34 -1.57
C VAL A 83 -16.90 15.03 -3.07
N HIS A 84 -16.62 13.78 -3.43
CA HIS A 84 -16.57 13.33 -4.81
C HIS A 84 -17.94 13.40 -5.52
N GLN A 85 -19.03 13.27 -4.75
CA GLN A 85 -20.40 13.39 -5.25
C GLN A 85 -20.91 14.84 -5.25
N GLY A 86 -20.17 15.77 -4.65
CA GLY A 86 -20.57 17.17 -4.48
C GLY A 86 -21.69 17.35 -3.45
N LYS A 87 -21.84 16.40 -2.50
CA LYS A 87 -22.89 16.49 -1.49
C LYS A 87 -22.68 17.72 -0.61
N ASP A 88 -23.69 18.58 -0.55
CA ASP A 88 -23.66 19.86 0.18
C ASP A 88 -22.54 20.83 -0.31
N LEU A 89 -22.09 20.69 -1.56
CA LEU A 89 -21.08 21.51 -2.22
C LEU A 89 -21.61 22.06 -3.54
N GLU A 90 -21.07 23.18 -4.01
CA GLU A 90 -21.45 23.77 -5.31
C GLU A 90 -21.08 22.85 -6.49
N THR A 91 -19.95 22.13 -6.37
CA THR A 91 -19.44 21.19 -7.39
C THR A 91 -18.73 20.01 -6.74
N PRO A 92 -18.67 18.86 -7.43
CA PRO A 92 -17.82 17.75 -7.00
C PRO A 92 -16.33 18.11 -7.03
N PHE A 93 -15.58 17.70 -6.01
CA PHE A 93 -14.13 17.87 -5.96
C PHE A 93 -13.43 16.52 -5.94
N LYS A 94 -12.54 16.28 -6.91
CA LYS A 94 -11.76 15.05 -7.09
C LYS A 94 -10.26 15.32 -7.27
N GLY A 95 -9.82 16.54 -6.95
CA GLY A 95 -8.41 16.94 -7.04
C GLY A 95 -7.98 17.52 -8.39
N ALA A 96 -8.88 17.76 -9.34
CA ALA A 96 -8.51 18.39 -10.61
C ALA A 96 -7.88 19.77 -10.37
N GLY A 97 -6.74 20.05 -11.05
CA GLY A 97 -6.00 21.31 -10.92
C GLY A 97 -5.12 21.40 -9.65
N VAL A 98 -5.05 20.34 -8.85
CA VAL A 98 -4.17 20.25 -7.68
C VAL A 98 -3.01 19.31 -7.97
N LEU A 99 -1.81 19.64 -7.50
CA LEU A 99 -0.64 18.77 -7.55
C LEU A 99 -0.57 17.93 -6.26
N VAL A 100 -0.61 16.62 -6.40
CA VAL A 100 -0.27 15.69 -5.32
C VAL A 100 1.16 15.22 -5.54
N ALA A 101 2.07 15.64 -4.68
CA ALA A 101 3.44 15.20 -4.69
C ALA A 101 3.64 14.09 -3.67
N VAL A 102 4.41 13.07 -4.04
CA VAL A 102 4.73 11.95 -3.15
C VAL A 102 6.25 11.78 -3.13
N ILE A 103 6.82 11.87 -1.92
CA ILE A 103 8.22 11.56 -1.64
C ILE A 103 8.22 10.20 -0.96
N ASP A 104 8.83 9.19 -1.58
CA ASP A 104 8.83 7.82 -1.04
C ASP A 104 9.98 7.02 -1.67
N GLN A 105 10.11 5.72 -1.35
CA GLN A 105 11.27 4.91 -1.78
C GLN A 105 11.34 4.78 -3.30
N GLY A 106 10.32 4.24 -3.96
CA GLY A 106 10.37 4.00 -5.39
C GLY A 106 9.03 3.62 -5.96
N PHE A 107 8.80 3.95 -7.22
CA PHE A 107 7.48 3.91 -7.85
C PHE A 107 7.48 3.02 -9.09
N GLU A 108 6.39 2.29 -9.29
CA GLU A 108 6.02 1.70 -10.58
C GLU A 108 5.36 2.77 -11.45
N TYR A 109 6.17 3.55 -12.17
CA TYR A 109 5.72 4.73 -12.91
C TYR A 109 4.67 4.45 -13.98
N LYS A 110 4.62 3.22 -14.51
CA LYS A 110 3.64 2.80 -15.52
C LYS A 110 2.39 2.17 -14.92
N HIS A 111 2.21 2.24 -13.60
CA HIS A 111 1.03 1.71 -12.98
C HIS A 111 -0.23 2.37 -13.55
N ILE A 112 -1.22 1.56 -13.93
CA ILE A 112 -2.44 1.99 -14.63
C ILE A 112 -3.19 3.11 -13.89
N ALA A 113 -3.20 3.09 -12.57
CA ALA A 113 -3.87 4.11 -11.75
C ALA A 113 -3.14 5.47 -11.73
N PHE A 114 -1.99 5.61 -12.39
CA PHE A 114 -1.34 6.90 -12.60
C PHE A 114 -1.73 7.56 -13.93
N ASN A 115 -2.61 6.92 -14.70
CA ASN A 115 -3.12 7.45 -15.94
C ASN A 115 -4.50 8.11 -15.74
N ASP A 116 -4.86 8.97 -16.66
CA ASP A 116 -6.22 9.51 -16.79
C ASP A 116 -7.15 8.54 -17.53
N ALA A 117 -8.39 8.96 -17.76
CA ALA A 117 -9.38 8.15 -18.45
C ALA A 117 -9.02 7.85 -19.93
N ASP A 118 -8.16 8.66 -20.55
CA ASP A 118 -7.67 8.48 -21.91
C ASP A 118 -6.41 7.60 -21.97
N GLY A 119 -5.97 7.06 -20.84
CA GLY A 119 -4.74 6.26 -20.70
C GLY A 119 -3.45 7.08 -20.71
N LYS A 120 -3.54 8.42 -20.60
CA LYS A 120 -2.36 9.29 -20.53
C LYS A 120 -1.91 9.43 -19.08
N THR A 121 -0.59 9.46 -18.88
CA THR A 121 -0.06 9.62 -17.52
C THR A 121 -0.40 10.97 -16.90
N ARG A 122 -0.81 10.97 -15.64
CA ARG A 122 -1.00 12.15 -14.80
C ARG A 122 0.28 12.60 -14.09
N ILE A 123 1.40 11.86 -14.27
CA ILE A 123 2.69 12.27 -13.75
C ILE A 123 3.19 13.47 -14.56
N LYS A 124 3.20 14.65 -13.94
CA LYS A 124 3.67 15.90 -14.56
C LYS A 124 5.16 16.13 -14.35
N GLN A 125 5.69 15.58 -13.27
CA GLN A 125 7.09 15.69 -12.93
C GLN A 125 7.55 14.43 -12.20
N LEU A 126 8.74 13.96 -12.57
CA LEU A 126 9.45 12.90 -11.89
C LEU A 126 10.86 13.43 -11.58
N TRP A 127 11.26 13.40 -10.32
CA TRP A 127 12.60 13.82 -9.91
C TRP A 127 13.32 12.66 -9.22
N ASN A 128 14.40 12.17 -9.81
CA ASN A 128 15.21 11.07 -9.28
C ASN A 128 16.66 11.48 -8.98
N ARG A 129 16.88 12.75 -8.66
CA ARG A 129 18.15 13.41 -8.36
C ARG A 129 19.13 13.54 -9.50
N THR A 130 19.25 12.56 -10.36
CA THR A 130 20.12 12.60 -11.54
C THR A 130 19.38 13.07 -12.78
N ASN A 131 18.13 12.64 -12.91
CA ASN A 131 17.26 13.00 -14.03
C ASN A 131 15.88 13.36 -13.52
N TYR A 132 15.26 14.35 -14.11
CA TYR A 132 13.84 14.60 -13.92
C TYR A 132 13.13 14.67 -15.28
N TYR A 133 11.91 14.18 -15.27
CA TYR A 133 11.07 14.21 -16.45
C TYR A 133 9.97 15.25 -16.22
N THR A 134 9.97 16.27 -17.07
CA THR A 134 8.94 17.30 -17.06
C THR A 134 8.03 17.08 -18.26
N ASN A 135 6.75 17.00 -18.01
CA ASN A 135 5.77 16.84 -19.07
C ASN A 135 4.84 18.07 -19.16
N PRO A 136 5.20 19.08 -19.94
CA PRO A 136 4.37 20.28 -20.10
C PRO A 136 3.05 20.00 -20.85
N ASN A 137 2.96 18.89 -21.60
CA ASN A 137 1.83 18.56 -22.48
C ASN A 137 1.02 17.35 -22.01
N ALA A 138 1.12 16.95 -20.74
CA ALA A 138 0.47 15.78 -20.16
C ALA A 138 0.81 14.42 -20.80
N THR A 139 1.89 14.34 -21.57
CA THR A 139 2.42 13.07 -22.12
C THR A 139 3.87 12.91 -21.72
N VAL A 140 4.14 12.18 -20.64
CA VAL A 140 5.53 11.72 -20.39
C VAL A 140 5.86 10.75 -21.52
N PRO A 141 6.91 11.00 -22.33
CA PRO A 141 7.33 10.03 -23.31
C PRO A 141 7.60 8.70 -22.60
N THR A 142 6.88 7.66 -22.99
CA THR A 142 6.94 6.36 -22.29
C THR A 142 8.32 5.73 -22.37
N GLU A 143 9.11 6.11 -23.37
CA GLU A 143 10.51 5.72 -23.54
C GLU A 143 11.44 6.34 -22.49
N ASN A 144 11.05 7.44 -21.88
CA ASN A 144 11.83 8.13 -20.85
C ASN A 144 11.44 7.73 -19.42
N ILE A 145 10.36 6.96 -19.26
CA ILE A 145 9.98 6.40 -17.97
C ILE A 145 10.66 5.03 -17.84
N PRO A 146 11.44 4.78 -16.77
CA PRO A 146 12.07 3.48 -16.55
C PRO A 146 11.03 2.34 -16.64
N SER A 147 11.39 1.27 -17.36
CA SER A 147 10.45 0.18 -17.72
C SER A 147 10.01 -0.67 -16.52
N GLY A 148 10.72 -0.63 -15.41
CA GLY A 148 10.43 -1.41 -14.20
C GLY A 148 10.34 -0.54 -12.94
N GLY A 149 10.03 0.74 -13.09
CA GLY A 149 10.14 1.68 -11.98
C GLY A 149 11.60 2.00 -11.66
N ASP A 150 11.87 2.51 -10.48
CA ASP A 150 13.24 2.61 -9.96
C ASP A 150 13.63 1.37 -9.16
N GLY A 151 14.89 1.25 -8.76
CA GLY A 151 15.41 0.07 -8.08
C GLY A 151 14.72 -0.29 -6.75
N MET A 152 13.87 0.58 -6.21
CA MET A 152 13.11 0.38 -4.97
C MET A 152 11.63 0.09 -5.22
N ALA A 153 11.16 0.14 -6.47
CA ALA A 153 9.75 -0.10 -6.83
C ALA A 153 9.26 -1.50 -6.44
N ALA A 154 10.16 -2.46 -6.30
CA ALA A 154 9.83 -3.86 -6.00
C ALA A 154 9.07 -4.07 -4.68
N ASN A 155 9.19 -3.17 -3.69
CA ASN A 155 8.46 -3.28 -2.45
C ASN A 155 7.00 -2.78 -2.53
N GLY A 156 6.66 -2.06 -3.60
CA GLY A 156 5.33 -1.57 -3.88
C GLY A 156 4.80 -0.45 -2.96
N HIS A 157 5.54 -0.06 -1.90
CA HIS A 157 5.07 0.89 -0.90
C HIS A 157 4.71 2.25 -1.51
N ALA A 158 5.62 2.89 -2.21
CA ALA A 158 5.41 4.21 -2.82
C ALA A 158 4.26 4.21 -3.84
N THR A 159 4.14 3.15 -4.65
CA THR A 159 3.05 2.97 -5.61
C THR A 159 1.72 2.84 -4.89
N HIS A 160 1.65 2.07 -3.82
CA HIS A 160 0.43 1.89 -3.01
C HIS A 160 0.04 3.20 -2.32
N VAL A 161 0.99 3.91 -1.71
CA VAL A 161 0.77 5.22 -1.07
C VAL A 161 0.24 6.24 -2.07
N THR A 162 0.84 6.30 -3.26
CA THR A 162 0.39 7.19 -4.33
C THR A 162 -1.02 6.85 -4.80
N ASN A 163 -1.33 5.55 -4.97
CA ASN A 163 -2.68 5.11 -5.33
C ASN A 163 -3.70 5.46 -4.25
N THR A 164 -3.35 5.32 -2.99
CA THR A 164 -4.19 5.72 -1.86
C THR A 164 -4.50 7.22 -1.87
N ALA A 165 -3.48 8.05 -2.13
CA ALA A 165 -3.63 9.49 -2.17
C ALA A 165 -4.38 9.96 -3.44
N ALA A 166 -3.97 9.48 -4.60
CA ALA A 166 -4.39 10.06 -5.88
C ALA A 166 -4.49 9.07 -7.05
N GLY A 167 -4.66 7.77 -6.80
CA GLY A 167 -4.88 6.79 -7.87
C GLY A 167 -6.17 7.06 -8.64
N SER A 168 -6.15 6.92 -9.97
CA SER A 168 -7.32 7.01 -10.83
C SER A 168 -8.29 5.86 -10.58
N ASP A 169 -9.56 6.10 -10.86
CA ASP A 169 -10.55 5.03 -10.95
C ASP A 169 -10.32 4.21 -12.24
N VAL A 170 -9.87 2.98 -12.05
CA VAL A 170 -9.64 2.04 -13.15
C VAL A 170 -10.80 1.04 -13.32
N GLY A 171 -11.97 1.36 -12.77
CA GLY A 171 -13.20 0.58 -12.92
C GLY A 171 -13.38 -0.56 -11.90
N ASN A 172 -12.50 -0.69 -10.92
CA ASN A 172 -12.57 -1.70 -9.86
C ASN A 172 -13.11 -1.14 -8.52
N GLY A 173 -13.48 0.15 -8.47
CA GLY A 173 -13.93 0.84 -7.26
C GLY A 173 -12.82 1.21 -6.26
N LEU A 174 -11.59 0.78 -6.52
CA LEU A 174 -10.42 1.08 -5.70
C LEU A 174 -9.63 2.22 -6.32
N TYR A 175 -9.86 3.44 -5.87
CA TYR A 175 -9.18 4.65 -6.33
C TYR A 175 -8.86 5.58 -5.17
N GLY A 176 -7.98 6.54 -5.39
CA GLY A 176 -7.47 7.45 -4.37
C GLY A 176 -8.44 8.54 -3.94
N ASN A 177 -8.00 9.32 -2.96
CA ASN A 177 -8.77 10.46 -2.44
C ASN A 177 -8.84 11.64 -3.42
N ALA A 178 -7.84 11.78 -4.30
CA ALA A 178 -7.76 12.84 -5.31
C ALA A 178 -7.51 12.25 -6.72
N PRO A 179 -8.46 11.45 -7.28
CA PRO A 179 -8.21 10.64 -8.47
C PRO A 179 -8.01 11.46 -9.77
N LEU A 180 -8.28 12.76 -9.75
CA LEU A 180 -8.06 13.67 -10.89
C LEU A 180 -6.89 14.65 -10.66
N ALA A 181 -6.12 14.50 -9.56
CA ALA A 181 -4.96 15.34 -9.30
C ALA A 181 -3.80 15.02 -10.24
N ASP A 182 -2.99 16.03 -10.52
CA ASP A 182 -1.70 15.84 -11.17
C ASP A 182 -0.68 15.28 -10.18
N LEU A 183 0.29 14.51 -10.67
CA LEU A 183 1.25 13.79 -9.82
C LEU A 183 2.67 14.35 -10.00
N TYR A 184 3.37 14.51 -8.88
CA TYR A 184 4.81 14.73 -8.83
C TYR A 184 5.45 13.64 -7.96
N LEU A 185 6.28 12.78 -8.53
CA LEU A 185 6.85 11.63 -7.82
C LEU A 185 8.35 11.85 -7.61
N ILE A 186 8.81 11.64 -6.38
CA ILE A 186 10.21 11.76 -5.99
C ILE A 186 10.65 10.49 -5.27
N PRO A 187 11.41 9.59 -5.93
CA PRO A 187 12.08 8.51 -5.24
C PRO A 187 13.21 9.08 -4.36
N SER A 188 13.14 8.82 -3.06
CA SER A 188 14.00 9.38 -2.04
C SER A 188 14.79 8.29 -1.31
N SER A 189 16.00 8.61 -0.89
CA SER A 189 16.79 7.78 0.03
C SER A 189 16.46 8.03 1.49
N PHE A 190 15.52 8.95 1.77
CA PHE A 190 15.11 9.39 3.12
C PHE A 190 16.21 10.07 3.96
N MET A 191 17.23 10.58 3.32
CA MET A 191 18.18 11.45 4.00
C MET A 191 17.54 12.82 4.22
N ASP A 192 17.61 13.33 5.45
CA ASP A 192 16.95 14.57 5.86
C ASP A 192 17.32 15.80 4.99
N GLY A 193 18.60 15.95 4.66
CA GLY A 193 19.07 16.99 3.74
C GLY A 193 18.43 16.92 2.36
N GLU A 194 18.23 15.68 1.86
CA GLU A 194 17.58 15.44 0.58
C GLU A 194 16.09 15.79 0.60
N LEU A 195 15.41 15.49 1.71
CA LEU A 195 13.99 15.81 1.87
C LEU A 195 13.73 17.32 1.79
N ILE A 196 14.64 18.14 2.33
CA ILE A 196 14.56 19.62 2.22
C ILE A 196 14.63 20.05 0.76
N GLU A 197 15.54 19.46 -0.03
CA GLU A 197 15.64 19.74 -1.46
C GLU A 197 14.40 19.27 -2.22
N ASP A 198 13.88 18.08 -1.92
CA ASP A 198 12.69 17.50 -2.54
C ASP A 198 11.48 18.42 -2.34
N VAL A 199 11.23 18.87 -1.12
CA VAL A 199 10.16 19.82 -0.80
C VAL A 199 10.35 21.14 -1.56
N LYS A 200 11.56 21.65 -1.64
CA LYS A 200 11.88 22.85 -2.43
C LYS A 200 11.54 22.68 -3.90
N LYS A 201 11.94 21.55 -4.51
CA LYS A 201 11.66 21.22 -5.91
C LYS A 201 10.16 21.18 -6.20
N ILE A 202 9.38 20.53 -5.33
CA ILE A 202 7.92 20.48 -5.45
C ILE A 202 7.32 21.88 -5.41
N LYS A 203 7.74 22.69 -4.43
CA LYS A 203 7.25 24.07 -4.29
C LYS A 203 7.56 24.93 -5.52
N GLU A 204 8.79 24.85 -6.03
CA GLU A 204 9.22 25.58 -7.24
C GLU A 204 8.41 25.17 -8.47
N PHE A 205 8.19 23.87 -8.66
CA PHE A 205 7.37 23.35 -9.75
C PHE A 205 5.93 23.84 -9.65
N ALA A 206 5.28 23.64 -8.50
CA ALA A 206 3.90 24.06 -8.27
C ALA A 206 3.73 25.58 -8.50
N LYS A 207 4.67 26.40 -8.01
CA LYS A 207 4.72 27.84 -8.24
C LYS A 207 4.84 28.19 -9.73
N SER A 208 5.72 27.48 -10.47
CA SER A 208 5.90 27.71 -11.92
C SER A 208 4.66 27.41 -12.74
N LYS A 209 3.78 26.52 -12.25
CA LYS A 209 2.51 26.13 -12.87
C LYS A 209 1.30 26.85 -12.27
N ASN A 210 1.50 27.71 -11.28
CA ASN A 210 0.44 28.39 -10.52
C ASN A 210 -0.60 27.38 -9.98
N MET A 211 -0.13 26.27 -9.42
CA MET A 211 -0.98 25.18 -8.90
C MET A 211 -0.91 25.10 -7.39
N PRO A 212 -2.04 24.87 -6.71
CA PRO A 212 -2.03 24.41 -5.32
C PRO A 212 -1.42 23.01 -5.25
N TYR A 213 -0.76 22.69 -4.14
CA TYR A 213 -0.10 21.40 -3.98
C TYR A 213 -0.23 20.83 -2.56
N VAL A 214 -0.16 19.52 -2.48
CA VAL A 214 -0.07 18.73 -1.25
C VAL A 214 1.11 17.79 -1.37
N ILE A 215 1.86 17.62 -0.29
CA ILE A 215 2.98 16.67 -0.24
C ILE A 215 2.64 15.54 0.72
N ASN A 216 2.75 14.31 0.22
CA ASN A 216 2.67 13.12 1.05
C ASN A 216 4.06 12.56 1.32
N MET A 217 4.33 12.31 2.61
CA MET A 217 5.55 11.70 3.13
C MET A 217 5.14 10.60 4.11
N SER A 218 5.05 9.36 3.62
CA SER A 218 4.58 8.21 4.41
C SER A 218 5.73 7.42 5.01
N PHE A 219 6.57 8.10 5.78
CA PHE A 219 7.73 7.53 6.47
C PHE A 219 8.03 8.27 7.76
N GLY A 220 8.85 7.67 8.60
CA GLY A 220 9.31 8.24 9.85
C GLY A 220 10.41 7.38 10.47
N SER A 221 11.12 7.89 11.46
CA SER A 221 12.01 7.09 12.31
C SER A 221 11.44 7.05 13.73
N GLN A 222 11.60 5.91 14.39
CA GLN A 222 11.45 5.84 15.83
C GLN A 222 12.79 6.26 16.43
N LEU A 223 12.78 7.29 17.26
CA LEU A 223 13.91 7.72 18.07
C LEU A 223 14.09 6.77 19.26
#